data_30cdf52872715536ac6306e165ee4a50
#
_entry.id   30cdf52872715536ac6306e165ee4a50
#
_cell.length_a   1.000
_cell.length_b   1.000
_cell.length_c   1.000
_cell.angle_alpha   90.00
_cell.angle_beta   90.00
_cell.angle_gamma   90.00
#
_symmetry.space_group_name_H-M   'P 1'
#
loop_
_entity.id
_entity.type
_entity.pdbx_description
1 polymer ?
#
loop_
_entity_poly.entity_id
_entity_poly.type
_entity_poly.pdbx_seq_one_letter_code
_entity_poly.pdbx_strand_id
1 'polypeptide(L)'
;MLRFFSIALLLLCFSNANAQPFPFQKGDHVSILGNTLAERMQHHGWMETMIHSRLPGHELSFRNLGFSGDELTLRLRSSGFGSPEDWLKQTNANVIFAFFGYNESFAGEEGLPKFEKDLDSFLKETLSKKYDGKNNPRIVLFSPIAHENIKDPNLPNGIENNKRIDLYTKAMAKVAAANKVFFVDLFTTTLNLYSVSEKPLTINGIHLNEFGDKLVAQIIEKQLFQNEGDKKDAAFL
;
A
#
# COMPACT_ATOMS: atom_id res chain seq x y z
N MET A 1 16.04 20.59 57.78
CA MET A 1 16.49 20.61 56.40
C MET A 1 15.55 19.77 55.55
N LEU A 2 14.54 20.39 54.91
CA LEU A 2 13.62 19.72 54.01
C LEU A 2 14.19 19.84 52.59
N ARG A 3 14.47 18.69 51.94
CA ARG A 3 14.87 18.64 50.52
C ARG A 3 13.62 18.48 49.66
N PHE A 4 13.27 19.54 48.91
CA PHE A 4 12.26 19.47 47.86
C PHE A 4 12.83 18.76 46.63
N PHE A 5 12.29 17.59 46.29
CA PHE A 5 12.53 16.94 45.00
C PHE A 5 11.54 17.52 43.99
N SER A 6 12.01 18.34 43.09
CA SER A 6 11.22 18.79 41.93
C SER A 6 11.18 17.65 40.88
N ILE A 7 10.03 17.03 40.72
CA ILE A 7 9.74 16.11 39.63
C ILE A 7 9.40 16.97 38.41
N ALA A 8 10.33 17.06 37.46
CA ALA A 8 10.05 17.64 36.14
C ALA A 8 9.19 16.67 35.34
N LEU A 9 7.91 16.96 35.20
CA LEU A 9 6.98 16.22 34.34
C LEU A 9 7.28 16.57 32.90
N LEU A 10 7.98 15.67 32.19
CA LEU A 10 8.21 15.80 30.75
C LEU A 10 6.89 15.54 30.03
N LEU A 11 6.15 16.57 29.67
CA LEU A 11 5.02 16.52 28.76
C LEU A 11 5.56 16.17 27.36
N LEU A 12 5.51 14.88 26.99
CA LEU A 12 5.63 14.44 25.62
C LEU A 12 4.41 14.98 24.85
N CYS A 13 4.57 16.13 24.22
CA CYS A 13 3.65 16.60 23.19
C CYS A 13 3.72 15.62 22.01
N PHE A 14 2.81 14.65 21.97
CA PHE A 14 2.48 13.98 20.72
C PHE A 14 1.85 15.03 19.80
N SER A 15 2.67 15.71 19.02
CA SER A 15 2.19 16.46 17.88
C SER A 15 1.51 15.43 16.96
N ASN A 16 0.20 15.51 16.83
CA ASN A 16 -0.51 14.92 15.70
C ASN A 16 0.09 15.61 14.45
N ALA A 17 1.12 15.03 13.90
CA ALA A 17 1.56 15.40 12.57
C ALA A 17 0.37 15.10 11.66
N ASN A 18 -0.36 16.14 11.24
CA ASN A 18 -1.34 16.02 10.17
C ASN A 18 -0.55 15.44 8.99
N ALA A 19 -0.81 14.18 8.68
CA ALA A 19 -0.15 13.55 7.58
C ALA A 19 -0.50 14.36 6.32
N GLN A 20 0.51 14.70 5.52
CA GLN A 20 0.30 15.49 4.30
C GLN A 20 -0.25 14.60 3.19
N PRO A 21 -1.13 15.10 2.32
CA PRO A 21 -1.58 14.38 1.14
C PRO A 21 -0.39 13.94 0.28
N PHE A 22 -0.55 12.83 -0.47
CA PHE A 22 0.45 12.43 -1.45
C PHE A 22 0.54 13.50 -2.56
N PRO A 23 1.74 14.02 -2.87
CA PRO A 23 1.89 15.19 -3.75
C PRO A 23 1.82 14.80 -5.22
N PHE A 24 0.63 14.46 -5.73
CA PHE A 24 0.42 14.27 -7.16
C PHE A 24 0.74 15.53 -7.95
N GLN A 25 1.28 15.34 -9.14
CA GLN A 25 1.62 16.42 -10.07
C GLN A 25 0.91 16.21 -11.41
N LYS A 26 0.66 17.32 -12.12
CA LYS A 26 0.09 17.23 -13.46
C LYS A 26 1.03 16.45 -14.39
N GLY A 27 0.48 15.48 -15.12
CA GLY A 27 1.22 14.62 -16.03
C GLY A 27 1.96 13.47 -15.35
N ASP A 28 1.60 13.11 -14.11
CA ASP A 28 2.20 11.95 -13.46
C ASP A 28 1.91 10.64 -14.19
N HIS A 29 2.95 9.86 -14.35
CA HIS A 29 2.90 8.49 -14.86
C HIS A 29 3.02 7.51 -13.67
N VAL A 30 1.89 7.00 -13.23
CA VAL A 30 1.78 6.07 -12.11
C VAL A 30 1.96 4.64 -12.60
N SER A 31 3.01 3.97 -12.18
CA SER A 31 3.19 2.54 -12.44
C SER A 31 2.92 1.74 -11.16
N ILE A 32 2.08 0.72 -11.27
CA ILE A 32 1.67 -0.15 -10.17
C ILE A 32 2.51 -1.42 -10.23
N LEU A 33 3.25 -1.70 -9.16
CA LEU A 33 4.05 -2.90 -8.98
C LEU A 33 3.49 -3.74 -7.85
N GLY A 34 3.69 -5.03 -7.91
CA GLY A 34 3.38 -5.90 -6.77
C GLY A 34 2.72 -7.21 -7.15
N ASN A 35 2.17 -7.83 -6.12
CA ASN A 35 1.57 -9.16 -6.16
C ASN A 35 0.12 -9.15 -6.70
N THR A 36 -0.61 -10.20 -6.36
CA THR A 36 -1.99 -10.44 -6.82
C THR A 36 -2.95 -9.29 -6.49
N LEU A 37 -2.78 -8.59 -5.35
CA LEU A 37 -3.63 -7.44 -5.03
C LEU A 37 -3.45 -6.33 -6.08
N ALA A 38 -2.20 -5.98 -6.39
CA ALA A 38 -1.89 -4.99 -7.43
C ALA A 38 -2.43 -5.40 -8.80
N GLU A 39 -2.17 -6.64 -9.20
CA GLU A 39 -2.61 -7.19 -10.49
C GLU A 39 -4.13 -7.11 -10.64
N ARG A 40 -4.89 -7.51 -9.61
CA ARG A 40 -6.35 -7.59 -9.67
C ARG A 40 -7.06 -6.25 -9.64
N MET A 41 -6.45 -5.18 -9.13
CA MET A 41 -7.06 -3.84 -9.12
C MET A 41 -7.44 -3.34 -10.53
N GLN A 42 -6.75 -3.82 -11.58
CA GLN A 42 -7.11 -3.47 -12.97
C GLN A 42 -8.45 -4.06 -13.43
N HIS A 43 -8.99 -5.09 -12.75
CA HIS A 43 -10.21 -5.77 -13.19
C HIS A 43 -11.44 -4.87 -13.09
N HIS A 44 -11.45 -3.95 -12.14
CA HIS A 44 -12.59 -3.05 -11.91
C HIS A 44 -12.23 -1.57 -12.07
N GLY A 45 -10.96 -1.20 -11.95
CA GLY A 45 -10.47 0.17 -12.17
C GLY A 45 -10.96 1.21 -11.15
N TRP A 46 -11.47 0.79 -9.98
CA TRP A 46 -11.99 1.71 -8.98
C TRP A 46 -10.95 2.67 -8.43
N MET A 47 -9.74 2.19 -8.12
CA MET A 47 -8.67 3.03 -7.57
C MET A 47 -8.30 4.15 -8.53
N GLU A 48 -8.06 3.83 -9.80
CA GLU A 48 -7.72 4.80 -10.84
C GLU A 48 -8.85 5.81 -11.03
N THR A 49 -10.10 5.33 -11.11
CA THR A 49 -11.30 6.16 -11.25
C THR A 49 -11.41 7.18 -10.11
N MET A 50 -11.21 6.75 -8.85
CA MET A 50 -11.32 7.63 -7.69
C MET A 50 -10.20 8.67 -7.66
N ILE A 51 -8.97 8.29 -7.97
CA ILE A 51 -7.85 9.25 -8.04
C ILE A 51 -8.08 10.28 -9.17
N HIS A 52 -8.50 9.83 -10.34
CA HIS A 52 -8.85 10.75 -11.44
C HIS A 52 -9.97 11.72 -11.07
N SER A 53 -11.00 11.25 -10.35
CA SER A 53 -12.11 12.11 -9.92
C SER A 53 -11.69 13.21 -8.93
N ARG A 54 -10.67 12.95 -8.11
CA ARG A 54 -10.08 13.95 -7.21
C ARG A 54 -9.21 14.95 -7.93
N LEU A 55 -8.62 14.56 -9.03
CA LEU A 55 -7.61 15.32 -9.77
C LEU A 55 -8.01 15.56 -11.25
N PRO A 56 -9.23 16.10 -11.51
CA PRO A 56 -9.67 16.35 -12.87
C PRO A 56 -8.75 17.39 -13.51
N GLY A 57 -8.08 17.09 -14.56
CA GLY A 57 -7.13 18.00 -15.24
C GLY A 57 -5.67 17.81 -14.85
N HIS A 58 -5.34 16.84 -13.99
CA HIS A 58 -3.95 16.45 -13.76
C HIS A 58 -3.37 15.61 -14.89
N GLU A 59 -4.21 15.06 -15.77
CA GLU A 59 -3.74 14.27 -16.92
C GLU A 59 -2.86 13.08 -16.48
N LEU A 60 -3.24 12.42 -15.39
CA LEU A 60 -2.52 11.27 -14.88
C LEU A 60 -2.61 10.09 -15.83
N SER A 61 -1.60 9.26 -15.88
CA SER A 61 -1.69 7.96 -16.56
C SER A 61 -1.32 6.83 -15.60
N PHE A 62 -2.04 5.71 -15.70
CA PHE A 62 -1.78 4.52 -14.88
C PHE A 62 -1.32 3.37 -15.78
N ARG A 63 -0.38 2.58 -15.28
CA ARG A 63 0.09 1.35 -15.89
C ARG A 63 0.22 0.26 -14.83
N ASN A 64 -0.63 -0.74 -14.91
CA ASN A 64 -0.56 -1.88 -14.01
C ASN A 64 0.52 -2.85 -14.51
N LEU A 65 1.57 -2.99 -13.73
CA LEU A 65 2.69 -3.91 -13.93
C LEU A 65 2.70 -5.03 -12.86
N GLY A 66 1.66 -5.09 -12.02
CA GLY A 66 1.48 -6.13 -11.02
C GLY A 66 1.36 -7.51 -11.65
N PHE A 67 1.85 -8.51 -10.95
CA PHE A 67 1.74 -9.90 -11.36
C PHE A 67 1.51 -10.82 -10.16
N SER A 68 0.53 -11.71 -10.30
CA SER A 68 0.18 -12.66 -9.24
C SER A 68 1.39 -13.48 -8.81
N GLY A 69 1.67 -13.49 -7.50
CA GLY A 69 2.79 -14.21 -6.93
C GLY A 69 4.10 -13.44 -6.85
N ASP A 70 4.18 -12.21 -7.37
CA ASP A 70 5.40 -11.39 -7.24
C ASP A 70 5.71 -11.06 -5.77
N GLU A 71 6.99 -11.12 -5.44
CA GLU A 71 7.59 -10.67 -4.18
C GLU A 71 8.64 -9.59 -4.46
N LEU A 72 9.18 -8.96 -3.45
CA LEU A 72 10.23 -7.95 -3.59
C LEU A 72 11.43 -8.45 -4.40
N THR A 73 11.86 -9.67 -4.14
CA THR A 73 13.07 -10.28 -4.74
C THR A 73 12.79 -11.42 -5.70
N LEU A 74 11.54 -11.83 -5.86
CA LEU A 74 11.13 -12.90 -6.76
C LEU A 74 10.08 -12.40 -7.75
N ARG A 75 10.50 -12.25 -9.01
CA ARG A 75 9.68 -11.77 -10.12
C ARG A 75 9.62 -12.83 -11.21
N LEU A 76 8.68 -13.75 -11.07
CA LEU A 76 8.59 -14.93 -11.94
C LEU A 76 8.40 -14.58 -13.42
N ARG A 77 7.65 -13.51 -13.69
CA ARG A 77 7.39 -13.07 -15.07
C ARG A 77 8.61 -12.46 -15.77
N SER A 78 9.62 -12.04 -15.03
CA SER A 78 10.80 -11.38 -15.63
C SER A 78 11.60 -12.28 -16.57
N SER A 79 11.47 -13.60 -16.44
CA SER A 79 12.13 -14.54 -17.35
C SER A 79 11.55 -14.42 -18.76
N GLY A 80 12.35 -13.89 -19.68
CA GLY A 80 11.96 -13.70 -21.08
C GLY A 80 10.98 -12.57 -21.38
N PHE A 81 10.61 -11.75 -20.37
CA PHE A 81 9.63 -10.65 -20.52
C PHE A 81 10.19 -9.26 -20.15
N GLY A 82 11.45 -9.18 -19.74
CA GLY A 82 12.07 -7.95 -19.24
C GLY A 82 11.94 -7.77 -17.71
N SER A 83 12.85 -7.00 -17.15
CA SER A 83 12.85 -6.67 -15.72
C SER A 83 11.78 -5.64 -15.36
N PRO A 84 11.39 -5.54 -14.08
CA PRO A 84 10.54 -4.43 -13.61
C PRO A 84 11.12 -3.05 -13.96
N GLU A 85 12.44 -2.88 -13.90
CA GLU A 85 13.13 -1.64 -14.25
C GLU A 85 12.98 -1.28 -15.74
N ASP A 86 13.00 -2.27 -16.63
CA ASP A 86 12.79 -2.03 -18.07
C ASP A 86 11.39 -1.49 -18.32
N TRP A 87 10.40 -2.07 -17.65
CA TRP A 87 9.01 -1.63 -17.76
C TRP A 87 8.77 -0.28 -17.12
N LEU A 88 9.39 0.03 -15.97
CA LEU A 88 9.31 1.35 -15.35
C LEU A 88 9.88 2.45 -16.27
N LYS A 89 10.99 2.16 -16.98
CA LYS A 89 11.53 3.06 -17.99
C LYS A 89 10.59 3.23 -19.18
N GLN A 90 10.04 2.12 -19.69
CA GLN A 90 9.14 2.15 -20.83
C GLN A 90 7.85 2.91 -20.53
N THR A 91 7.36 2.87 -19.29
CA THR A 91 6.18 3.60 -18.84
C THR A 91 6.51 5.03 -18.37
N ASN A 92 7.77 5.46 -18.41
CA ASN A 92 8.26 6.75 -17.90
C ASN A 92 7.79 7.02 -16.46
N ALA A 93 7.82 5.99 -15.61
CA ALA A 93 7.28 6.05 -14.27
C ALA A 93 7.93 7.16 -13.43
N ASN A 94 7.14 8.09 -12.91
CA ASN A 94 7.57 9.09 -11.93
C ASN A 94 6.79 9.00 -10.61
N VAL A 95 5.76 8.14 -10.59
CA VAL A 95 5.09 7.67 -9.38
C VAL A 95 5.02 6.16 -9.42
N ILE A 96 5.35 5.51 -8.30
CA ILE A 96 5.30 4.04 -8.18
C ILE A 96 4.40 3.67 -7.00
N PHE A 97 3.36 2.90 -7.29
CA PHE A 97 2.51 2.26 -6.30
C PHE A 97 2.99 0.83 -6.09
N ALA A 98 3.52 0.53 -4.89
CA ALA A 98 4.17 -0.74 -4.59
C ALA A 98 3.35 -1.56 -3.57
N PHE A 99 2.89 -2.75 -3.97
CA PHE A 99 2.05 -3.65 -3.18
C PHE A 99 2.80 -4.95 -2.89
N PHE A 100 3.40 -5.07 -1.71
CA PHE A 100 4.20 -6.22 -1.29
C PHE A 100 3.88 -6.66 0.13
N GLY A 101 4.56 -7.67 0.64
CA GLY A 101 4.49 -8.09 2.02
C GLY A 101 3.53 -9.25 2.29
N TYR A 102 2.57 -9.56 1.41
CA TYR A 102 1.65 -10.67 1.62
C TYR A 102 2.34 -12.03 1.47
N ASN A 103 2.96 -12.28 0.32
CA ASN A 103 3.64 -13.55 0.05
C ASN A 103 4.85 -13.73 0.98
N GLU A 104 5.60 -12.67 1.18
CA GLU A 104 6.75 -12.66 2.07
C GLU A 104 6.37 -12.99 3.53
N SER A 105 5.14 -12.63 3.95
CA SER A 105 4.67 -12.87 5.32
C SER A 105 4.57 -14.35 5.68
N PHE A 106 4.49 -15.26 4.70
CA PHE A 106 4.48 -16.69 4.95
C PHE A 106 5.80 -17.22 5.57
N ALA A 107 6.89 -16.46 5.45
CA ALA A 107 8.15 -16.78 6.15
C ALA A 107 8.11 -16.50 7.66
N GLY A 108 7.00 -15.93 8.19
CA GLY A 108 6.81 -15.70 9.63
C GLY A 108 7.82 -14.73 10.24
N GLU A 109 8.04 -14.83 11.55
CA GLU A 109 9.00 -13.97 12.26
C GLU A 109 10.44 -14.18 11.81
N GLU A 110 10.80 -15.40 11.44
CA GLU A 110 12.15 -15.74 10.99
C GLU A 110 12.51 -15.04 9.67
N GLY A 111 11.54 -14.82 8.80
CA GLY A 111 11.72 -14.09 7.54
C GLY A 111 11.79 -12.57 7.66
N LEU A 112 11.33 -12.02 8.78
CA LEU A 112 11.14 -10.58 8.96
C LEU A 112 12.43 -9.75 8.79
N PRO A 113 13.59 -10.12 9.37
CA PRO A 113 14.83 -9.36 9.19
C PRO A 113 15.30 -9.29 7.73
N LYS A 114 15.13 -10.39 7.00
CA LYS A 114 15.45 -10.44 5.56
C LYS A 114 14.50 -9.54 4.78
N PHE A 115 13.20 -9.61 5.07
CA PHE A 115 12.19 -8.78 4.41
C PHE A 115 12.44 -7.29 4.64
N GLU A 116 12.70 -6.84 5.88
CA GLU A 116 13.05 -5.44 6.19
C GLU A 116 14.25 -4.96 5.36
N LYS A 117 15.29 -5.79 5.26
CA LYS A 117 16.48 -5.48 4.47
C LYS A 117 16.19 -5.38 2.98
N ASP A 118 15.45 -6.34 2.45
CA ASP A 118 15.10 -6.39 1.03
C ASP A 118 14.21 -5.19 0.64
N LEU A 119 13.24 -4.84 1.51
CA LEU A 119 12.37 -3.69 1.31
C LEU A 119 13.16 -2.38 1.35
N ASP A 120 14.06 -2.21 2.32
CA ASP A 120 14.93 -1.03 2.41
C ASP A 120 15.80 -0.87 1.15
N SER A 121 16.39 -1.97 0.68
CA SER A 121 17.17 -1.98 -0.56
C SER A 121 16.31 -1.61 -1.76
N PHE A 122 15.14 -2.23 -1.92
CA PHE A 122 14.20 -1.92 -3.00
C PHE A 122 13.82 -0.44 -3.01
N LEU A 123 13.47 0.14 -1.87
CA LEU A 123 13.09 1.55 -1.79
C LEU A 123 14.26 2.47 -2.15
N LYS A 124 15.45 2.24 -1.60
CA LYS A 124 16.64 3.04 -1.89
C LYS A 124 17.07 2.97 -3.35
N GLU A 125 17.11 1.77 -3.91
CA GLU A 125 17.45 1.57 -5.30
C GLU A 125 16.45 2.25 -6.22
N THR A 126 15.16 2.04 -5.99
CA THR A 126 14.08 2.65 -6.79
C THR A 126 14.11 4.17 -6.71
N LEU A 127 14.23 4.74 -5.50
CA LEU A 127 14.33 6.19 -5.29
C LEU A 127 15.58 6.81 -5.92
N SER A 128 16.63 6.04 -6.21
CA SER A 128 17.84 6.54 -6.87
C SER A 128 17.74 6.63 -8.39
N LYS A 129 16.72 6.02 -8.99
CA LYS A 129 16.57 5.93 -10.46
C LYS A 129 15.84 7.17 -11.02
N LYS A 130 15.90 7.29 -12.34
CA LYS A 130 15.17 8.31 -13.13
C LYS A 130 14.50 7.62 -14.31
N TYR A 131 13.38 6.99 -14.06
CA TYR A 131 12.69 6.21 -15.11
C TYR A 131 12.09 7.11 -16.20
N ASP A 132 11.72 8.35 -15.88
CA ASP A 132 11.29 9.39 -16.81
C ASP A 132 12.46 10.16 -17.46
N GLY A 133 13.71 9.79 -17.14
CA GLY A 133 14.93 10.46 -17.58
C GLY A 133 15.22 11.81 -16.90
N LYS A 134 14.35 12.28 -15.99
CA LYS A 134 14.43 13.62 -15.39
C LYS A 134 14.49 13.58 -13.86
N ASN A 135 13.50 12.97 -13.23
CA ASN A 135 13.27 13.03 -11.80
C ASN A 135 13.37 11.66 -11.13
N ASN A 136 13.72 11.66 -9.85
CA ASN A 136 13.57 10.47 -9.02
C ASN A 136 12.07 10.20 -8.79
N PRO A 137 11.62 8.95 -8.79
CA PRO A 137 10.21 8.64 -8.61
C PRO A 137 9.76 8.90 -7.16
N ARG A 138 8.49 9.20 -7.00
CA ARG A 138 7.80 9.21 -5.70
C ARG A 138 7.15 7.84 -5.51
N ILE A 139 7.27 7.27 -4.33
CA ILE A 139 6.76 5.92 -4.04
C ILE A 139 5.63 6.03 -3.02
N VAL A 140 4.57 5.28 -3.27
CA VAL A 140 3.56 4.91 -2.28
C VAL A 140 3.70 3.42 -2.01
N LEU A 141 4.00 3.07 -0.78
CA LEU A 141 4.08 1.69 -0.32
C LEU A 141 2.76 1.30 0.34
N PHE A 142 2.13 0.26 -0.15
CA PHE A 142 0.89 -0.28 0.38
C PHE A 142 1.14 -1.57 1.15
N SER A 143 0.62 -1.66 2.37
CA SER A 143 0.58 -2.94 3.07
C SER A 143 -0.36 -3.93 2.38
N PRO A 144 -0.27 -5.24 2.68
CA PRO A 144 -1.31 -6.18 2.32
C PRO A 144 -2.66 -5.79 2.91
N ILE A 145 -3.75 -6.29 2.34
CA ILE A 145 -5.05 -6.34 3.00
C ILE A 145 -5.07 -7.45 4.05
N ALA A 146 -5.96 -7.37 5.03
CA ALA A 146 -6.20 -8.47 5.96
C ALA A 146 -6.81 -9.69 5.26
N HIS A 147 -6.63 -10.86 5.86
CA HIS A 147 -7.34 -12.08 5.46
C HIS A 147 -8.73 -12.06 6.09
N GLU A 148 -9.76 -12.03 5.29
CA GLU A 148 -11.16 -12.04 5.71
C GLU A 148 -11.60 -13.46 6.10
N ASN A 149 -12.27 -13.62 7.25
CA ASN A 149 -12.95 -14.86 7.57
C ASN A 149 -14.35 -14.88 6.94
N ILE A 150 -14.48 -15.49 5.79
CA ILE A 150 -15.76 -15.61 5.10
C ILE A 150 -16.66 -16.74 5.65
N LYS A 151 -16.23 -17.40 6.73
CA LYS A 151 -16.96 -18.49 7.41
C LYS A 151 -17.28 -19.70 6.53
N ASP A 152 -16.48 -19.93 5.49
CA ASP A 152 -16.56 -21.13 4.67
C ASP A 152 -15.71 -22.24 5.33
N PRO A 153 -16.27 -23.45 5.59
CA PRO A 153 -15.55 -24.55 6.25
C PRO A 153 -14.36 -25.07 5.42
N ASN A 154 -14.33 -24.82 4.13
CA ASN A 154 -13.25 -25.26 3.24
C ASN A 154 -12.12 -24.23 3.09
N LEU A 155 -12.25 -23.05 3.70
CA LEU A 155 -11.28 -21.96 3.60
C LEU A 155 -10.70 -21.61 4.96
N PRO A 156 -9.45 -21.15 5.02
CA PRO A 156 -8.83 -20.69 6.26
C PRO A 156 -9.61 -19.52 6.88
N ASN A 157 -9.67 -19.47 8.20
CA ASN A 157 -10.31 -18.38 8.94
C ASN A 157 -9.45 -17.09 9.01
N GLY A 158 -8.24 -17.09 8.48
CA GLY A 158 -7.34 -15.95 8.42
C GLY A 158 -6.59 -15.60 9.70
N ILE A 159 -6.90 -16.18 10.86
CA ILE A 159 -6.32 -15.78 12.15
C ILE A 159 -4.79 -15.81 12.12
N GLU A 160 -4.21 -16.94 11.73
CA GLU A 160 -2.74 -17.08 11.69
C GLU A 160 -2.10 -16.25 10.57
N ASN A 161 -2.77 -16.10 9.45
CA ASN A 161 -2.32 -15.20 8.38
C ASN A 161 -2.29 -13.76 8.88
N ASN A 162 -3.33 -13.29 9.54
CA ASN A 162 -3.41 -11.92 10.02
C ASN A 162 -2.34 -11.59 11.07
N LYS A 163 -1.94 -12.55 11.91
CA LYS A 163 -0.80 -12.36 12.81
C LYS A 163 0.49 -12.06 12.03
N ARG A 164 0.76 -12.85 10.99
CA ARG A 164 1.95 -12.65 10.14
C ARG A 164 1.88 -11.35 9.34
N ILE A 165 0.73 -11.06 8.74
CA ILE A 165 0.52 -9.83 7.96
C ILE A 165 0.70 -8.60 8.85
N ASP A 166 0.22 -8.61 10.09
CA ASP A 166 0.41 -7.52 11.07
C ASP A 166 1.90 -7.23 11.32
N LEU A 167 2.70 -8.29 11.54
CA LEU A 167 4.15 -8.15 11.72
C LEU A 167 4.82 -7.49 10.50
N TYR A 168 4.47 -7.95 9.31
CA TYR A 168 5.04 -7.42 8.07
C TYR A 168 4.54 -6.01 7.77
N THR A 169 3.29 -5.70 8.06
CA THR A 169 2.75 -4.33 7.94
C THR A 169 3.50 -3.36 8.85
N LYS A 170 3.78 -3.73 10.09
CA LYS A 170 4.58 -2.91 11.03
C LYS A 170 6.00 -2.69 10.53
N ALA A 171 6.63 -3.74 10.00
CA ALA A 171 7.95 -3.64 9.39
C ALA A 171 7.94 -2.71 8.17
N MET A 172 6.93 -2.84 7.31
CA MET A 172 6.76 -1.96 6.15
C MET A 172 6.62 -0.49 6.56
N ALA A 173 5.78 -0.19 7.55
CA ALA A 173 5.62 1.17 8.08
C ALA A 173 6.95 1.74 8.60
N LYS A 174 7.71 0.95 9.37
CA LYS A 174 9.03 1.33 9.89
C LYS A 174 10.03 1.64 8.77
N VAL A 175 10.12 0.77 7.76
CA VAL A 175 11.05 0.94 6.63
C VAL A 175 10.63 2.11 5.74
N ALA A 176 9.33 2.28 5.49
CA ALA A 176 8.80 3.42 4.74
C ALA A 176 9.15 4.76 5.43
N ALA A 177 8.95 4.85 6.75
CA ALA A 177 9.29 6.04 7.52
C ALA A 177 10.80 6.36 7.46
N ALA A 178 11.67 5.34 7.58
CA ALA A 178 13.13 5.50 7.49
C ALA A 178 13.57 6.04 6.11
N ASN A 179 12.86 5.66 5.05
CA ASN A 179 13.13 6.09 3.67
C ASN A 179 12.29 7.31 3.22
N LYS A 180 11.45 7.87 4.10
CA LYS A 180 10.54 8.98 3.80
C LYS A 180 9.59 8.68 2.63
N VAL A 181 9.16 7.43 2.54
CA VAL A 181 8.20 6.95 1.55
C VAL A 181 6.79 7.03 2.12
N PHE A 182 5.84 7.45 1.30
CA PHE A 182 4.43 7.48 1.68
C PHE A 182 3.92 6.06 1.93
N PHE A 183 3.28 5.83 3.08
CA PHE A 183 2.79 4.52 3.46
C PHE A 183 1.27 4.52 3.62
N VAL A 184 0.63 3.52 3.03
CA VAL A 184 -0.82 3.29 3.11
C VAL A 184 -1.06 1.97 3.85
N ASP A 185 -1.64 2.05 5.04
CA ASP A 185 -2.01 0.89 5.85
C ASP A 185 -3.37 0.33 5.41
N LEU A 186 -3.34 -0.64 4.52
CA LEU A 186 -4.53 -1.38 4.12
C LEU A 186 -4.89 -2.46 5.12
N PHE A 187 -3.91 -3.05 5.81
CA PHE A 187 -4.14 -4.17 6.73
C PHE A 187 -5.06 -3.78 7.88
N THR A 188 -4.68 -2.77 8.64
CA THR A 188 -5.47 -2.34 9.80
C THR A 188 -6.87 -1.88 9.38
N THR A 189 -6.95 -1.16 8.26
CA THR A 189 -8.23 -0.63 7.78
C THR A 189 -9.15 -1.72 7.28
N THR A 190 -8.64 -2.70 6.50
CA THR A 190 -9.46 -3.81 6.00
C THR A 190 -9.84 -4.80 7.10
N LEU A 191 -8.96 -5.03 8.10
CA LEU A 191 -9.30 -5.86 9.26
C LEU A 191 -10.52 -5.31 10.01
N ASN A 192 -10.55 -3.99 10.22
CA ASN A 192 -11.69 -3.31 10.83
C ASN A 192 -12.94 -3.38 9.93
N LEU A 193 -12.76 -3.14 8.62
CA LEU A 193 -13.85 -3.20 7.66
C LEU A 193 -14.52 -4.57 7.63
N TYR A 194 -13.74 -5.66 7.60
CA TYR A 194 -14.27 -7.02 7.59
C TYR A 194 -15.01 -7.38 8.87
N SER A 195 -14.65 -6.77 10.00
CA SER A 195 -15.32 -7.02 11.27
C SER A 195 -16.75 -6.47 11.35
N VAL A 196 -17.08 -5.47 10.52
CA VAL A 196 -18.37 -4.78 10.51
C VAL A 196 -19.17 -5.03 9.23
N SER A 197 -18.56 -5.66 8.22
CA SER A 197 -19.25 -5.93 6.95
C SER A 197 -20.27 -7.05 7.10
N GLU A 198 -21.50 -6.80 6.62
CA GLU A 198 -22.56 -7.81 6.59
C GLU A 198 -22.36 -8.86 5.50
N LYS A 199 -21.58 -8.55 4.48
CA LYS A 199 -21.33 -9.42 3.33
C LYS A 199 -19.83 -9.60 3.13
N PRO A 200 -19.38 -10.77 2.64
CA PRO A 200 -18.00 -10.97 2.27
C PRO A 200 -17.54 -9.95 1.23
N LEU A 201 -16.34 -9.41 1.46
CA LEU A 201 -15.67 -8.46 0.55
C LEU A 201 -14.61 -9.15 -0.30
N THR A 202 -14.36 -10.42 -0.02
CA THR A 202 -13.45 -11.27 -0.78
C THR A 202 -14.17 -12.51 -1.30
N ILE A 203 -13.59 -13.15 -2.31
CA ILE A 203 -14.11 -14.41 -2.86
C ILE A 203 -13.58 -15.65 -2.13
N ASN A 204 -12.47 -15.51 -1.40
CA ASN A 204 -11.79 -16.64 -0.73
C ASN A 204 -10.96 -16.21 0.49
N GLY A 205 -11.25 -15.08 1.07
CA GLY A 205 -10.53 -14.50 2.20
C GLY A 205 -9.38 -13.55 1.84
N ILE A 206 -8.84 -13.60 0.62
CA ILE A 206 -7.66 -12.81 0.21
C ILE A 206 -7.81 -12.07 -1.12
N HIS A 207 -8.74 -12.49 -1.98
CA HIS A 207 -8.97 -11.83 -3.26
C HIS A 207 -10.28 -11.05 -3.20
N LEU A 208 -10.20 -9.75 -3.36
CA LEU A 208 -11.36 -8.87 -3.34
C LEU A 208 -12.37 -9.26 -4.42
N ASN A 209 -13.65 -9.24 -4.08
CA ASN A 209 -14.72 -9.17 -5.06
C ASN A 209 -14.90 -7.71 -5.52
N GLU A 210 -15.78 -7.46 -6.49
CA GLU A 210 -15.99 -6.11 -7.04
C GLU A 210 -16.33 -5.07 -5.97
N PHE A 211 -17.22 -5.41 -5.04
CA PHE A 211 -17.61 -4.51 -3.96
C PHE A 211 -16.48 -4.27 -2.97
N GLY A 212 -15.71 -5.31 -2.62
CA GLY A 212 -14.53 -5.20 -1.79
C GLY A 212 -13.44 -4.34 -2.45
N ASP A 213 -13.23 -4.50 -3.76
CA ASP A 213 -12.28 -3.68 -4.52
C ASP A 213 -12.68 -2.19 -4.50
N LYS A 214 -13.97 -1.89 -4.68
CA LYS A 214 -14.50 -0.53 -4.55
C LYS A 214 -14.22 0.06 -3.17
N LEU A 215 -14.49 -0.67 -2.09
CA LEU A 215 -14.26 -0.18 -0.73
C LEU A 215 -12.78 0.01 -0.41
N VAL A 216 -11.91 -0.90 -0.88
CA VAL A 216 -10.45 -0.74 -0.72
C VAL A 216 -9.95 0.44 -1.53
N ALA A 217 -10.47 0.68 -2.73
CA ALA A 217 -10.15 1.86 -3.51
C ALA A 217 -10.53 3.17 -2.79
N GLN A 218 -11.68 3.21 -2.09
CA GLN A 218 -12.08 4.34 -1.24
C GLN A 218 -11.11 4.54 -0.06
N ILE A 219 -10.65 3.45 0.56
CA ILE A 219 -9.65 3.52 1.62
C ILE A 219 -8.33 4.11 1.10
N ILE A 220 -7.88 3.65 -0.07
CA ILE A 220 -6.66 4.16 -0.72
C ILE A 220 -6.81 5.65 -1.03
N GLU A 221 -7.90 6.03 -1.66
CA GLU A 221 -8.20 7.43 -1.99
C GLU A 221 -8.17 8.29 -0.74
N LYS A 222 -8.89 7.90 0.30
CA LYS A 222 -8.95 8.63 1.57
C LYS A 222 -7.57 8.79 2.22
N GLN A 223 -6.72 7.76 2.18
CA GLN A 223 -5.38 7.84 2.76
C GLN A 223 -4.41 8.66 1.90
N LEU A 224 -4.52 8.60 0.57
CA LEU A 224 -3.69 9.41 -0.33
C LEU A 224 -3.98 10.91 -0.23
N PHE A 225 -5.24 11.27 -0.08
CA PHE A 225 -5.67 12.67 -0.01
C PHE A 225 -5.85 13.20 1.41
N GLN A 226 -5.64 12.39 2.45
CA GLN A 226 -5.60 12.79 3.86
C GLN A 226 -6.76 13.70 4.30
N ASN A 227 -8.01 13.31 3.99
CA ASN A 227 -9.19 14.06 4.40
C ASN A 227 -9.14 15.58 4.04
N GLU A 228 -8.58 15.94 2.91
CA GLU A 228 -8.93 17.24 2.32
C GLU A 228 -10.45 17.25 2.16
N GLY A 229 -11.10 17.84 3.14
CA GLY A 229 -12.51 17.71 3.54
C GLY A 229 -13.45 17.34 2.42
N ASP A 230 -14.49 16.60 2.72
CA ASP A 230 -15.60 16.16 1.87
C ASP A 230 -16.11 17.25 0.89
N LYS A 231 -15.26 17.63 -0.04
CA LYS A 231 -15.61 18.46 -1.18
C LYS A 231 -15.83 17.56 -2.39
N LYS A 232 -16.99 16.98 -2.39
CA LYS A 232 -17.61 16.12 -3.41
C LYS A 232 -17.62 14.64 -3.01
N ASP A 233 -18.67 14.10 -2.76
CA ASP A 233 -20.02 14.03 -3.16
C ASP A 233 -20.56 12.62 -3.13
N ALA A 234 -21.59 12.46 -2.47
CA ALA A 234 -22.75 11.62 -2.67
C ALA A 234 -23.15 11.27 -4.12
N ALA A 235 -22.39 11.62 -5.13
CA ALA A 235 -22.73 11.38 -6.53
C ALA A 235 -22.24 10.04 -7.10
N PHE A 236 -21.47 9.27 -6.32
CA PHE A 236 -20.95 7.95 -6.73
C PHE A 236 -21.27 6.80 -5.74
N LEU A 237 -22.21 7.04 -4.80
CA LEU A 237 -22.75 5.98 -3.94
C LEU A 237 -24.00 5.35 -4.57
#